data_580c0a5fcc49f13b0767ad74d1a76926
#
_entry.id   580c0a5fcc49f13b0767ad74d1a76926
#
_cell.length_a   1.000
_cell.length_b   1.000
_cell.length_c   1.000
_cell.angle_alpha   90.00
_cell.angle_beta   90.00
_cell.angle_gamma   90.00
#
_symmetry.space_group_name_H-M   'P 1'
#
loop_
_entity.id
_entity.type
_entity.pdbx_description
1 polymer ?
#
loop_
_entity_poly.entity_id
_entity_poly.type
_entity_poly.pdbx_seq_one_letter_code
_entity_poly.pdbx_strand_id
1 'polypeptide(L)'
;MKDQANKDSRTGNHSPAAGDQDLAMERGAWISRWRIPRFLRRLLPSFAIRALHALKGKSIARDFPRDIEFEQSPDDRQASASMSIVVPIHDAPEITRRCLASLEKYAPESEVILVDDGSKLDETLGMIHQFSGNNGWKVVRHQKSLGHSEACAAGAAVATRLYLCLLNSDTVATPWCWRRIAEVFEHDPTIAIAGPSTSVASTSQVLTLAANQGSYWNDNQICAFAERLFTQFQQPAVLDLPWVSGFAFFIRRSVWEQFGGFDPKIPDYGNEFELCSRVAEKGYRMVWVRDAYIHHFGGQSYAGMIGEEGIRARVQAADTYIKHKRGSPTP
;
A
#
# COMPACT_ATOMS: atom_id res chain seq x y z
N MET A 1 55.06 36.97 -22.73
CA MET A 1 55.53 35.60 -22.82
C MET A 1 54.52 34.77 -22.02
N LYS A 2 53.52 34.13 -22.67
CA LYS A 2 53.46 32.71 -23.01
C LYS A 2 53.40 31.87 -21.72
N ASP A 3 52.52 30.99 -21.37
CA ASP A 3 51.55 30.21 -22.17
C ASP A 3 50.56 29.47 -21.26
N GLN A 4 49.40 29.22 -21.80
CA GLN A 4 48.59 27.98 -21.82
C GLN A 4 47.89 27.50 -20.53
N ALA A 5 46.63 27.68 -20.46
CA ALA A 5 45.49 26.77 -20.75
C ALA A 5 45.66 25.28 -20.35
N ASN A 6 44.86 24.80 -19.43
CA ASN A 6 44.21 23.49 -19.67
C ASN A 6 42.83 23.43 -19.04
N LYS A 7 41.84 23.21 -19.91
CA LYS A 7 40.48 22.82 -19.61
C LYS A 7 40.47 21.32 -19.33
N ASP A 8 39.90 20.91 -18.24
CA ASP A 8 39.38 19.54 -18.14
C ASP A 8 37.95 19.58 -17.57
N SER A 9 37.02 19.49 -18.51
CA SER A 9 35.64 19.15 -18.28
C SER A 9 35.54 17.64 -17.97
N ARG A 10 35.26 17.27 -16.74
CA ARG A 10 34.83 15.90 -16.43
C ARG A 10 33.31 15.89 -16.21
N THR A 11 32.62 15.51 -17.27
CA THR A 11 31.23 15.02 -17.21
C THR A 11 31.25 13.73 -16.41
N GLY A 12 30.72 13.77 -15.19
CA GLY A 12 30.47 12.60 -14.39
C GLY A 12 29.31 11.78 -14.98
N ASN A 13 29.66 10.70 -15.68
CA ASN A 13 28.73 9.64 -16.04
C ASN A 13 28.32 8.90 -14.75
N HIS A 14 27.14 9.17 -14.23
CA HIS A 14 26.53 8.30 -13.23
C HIS A 14 26.04 7.02 -13.93
N SER A 15 26.82 5.96 -13.84
CA SER A 15 26.35 4.60 -14.11
C SER A 15 25.22 4.27 -13.12
N PRO A 16 24.11 3.65 -13.55
CA PRO A 16 23.06 3.19 -12.64
C PRO A 16 23.65 2.16 -11.68
N ALA A 17 23.25 2.26 -10.42
CA ALA A 17 23.69 1.35 -9.36
C ALA A 17 23.39 -0.11 -9.71
N ALA A 18 24.28 -1.05 -9.33
CA ALA A 18 24.22 -2.49 -9.63
C ALA A 18 22.84 -3.14 -9.33
N GLY A 19 22.06 -2.62 -8.39
CA GLY A 19 20.71 -3.08 -8.07
C GLY A 19 19.69 -2.92 -9.19
N ASP A 20 19.85 -1.94 -10.09
CA ASP A 20 18.94 -1.76 -11.24
C ASP A 20 19.21 -2.77 -12.36
N GLN A 21 20.43 -3.26 -12.47
CA GLN A 21 20.80 -4.28 -13.48
C GLN A 21 20.25 -5.67 -13.11
N ASP A 22 20.26 -6.03 -11.83
CA ASP A 22 19.71 -7.31 -11.37
C ASP A 22 18.19 -7.36 -11.50
N LEU A 23 17.48 -6.26 -11.20
CA LEU A 23 16.04 -6.15 -11.45
C LEU A 23 15.71 -6.13 -12.96
N ALA A 24 16.63 -5.66 -13.81
CA ALA A 24 16.47 -5.66 -15.26
C ALA A 24 16.75 -7.03 -15.89
N MET A 25 17.70 -7.81 -15.34
CA MET A 25 17.95 -9.17 -15.79
C MET A 25 16.82 -10.15 -15.43
N GLU A 26 16.17 -9.98 -14.27
CA GLU A 26 14.94 -10.73 -13.95
C GLU A 26 13.79 -10.40 -14.92
N ARG A 27 13.77 -9.22 -15.56
CA ARG A 27 12.78 -8.86 -16.58
C ARG A 27 12.84 -9.73 -17.86
N GLY A 28 14.01 -10.23 -18.24
CA GLY A 28 14.20 -10.96 -19.50
C GLY A 28 13.95 -12.46 -19.42
N ALA A 29 14.30 -13.11 -18.33
CA ALA A 29 14.34 -14.56 -18.25
C ALA A 29 13.01 -15.23 -17.85
N TRP A 30 12.11 -14.53 -17.18
CA TRP A 30 10.87 -15.10 -16.62
C TRP A 30 9.60 -14.80 -17.43
N ILE A 31 9.62 -13.79 -18.30
CA ILE A 31 8.42 -13.33 -19.04
C ILE A 31 8.03 -14.31 -20.15
N SER A 32 8.94 -15.14 -20.66
CA SER A 32 8.70 -15.92 -21.88
C SER A 32 7.98 -17.26 -21.67
N ARG A 33 7.92 -17.82 -20.48
CA ARG A 33 7.51 -19.22 -20.33
C ARG A 33 6.03 -19.54 -20.06
N TRP A 34 5.17 -18.64 -19.55
CA TRP A 34 3.80 -19.06 -19.15
C TRP A 34 2.74 -17.96 -19.14
N ARG A 35 2.57 -17.21 -20.22
CA ARG A 35 1.32 -16.43 -20.41
C ARG A 35 0.28 -17.28 -21.14
N ILE A 36 -0.86 -17.55 -20.50
CA ILE A 36 -2.04 -18.02 -21.24
C ILE A 36 -2.46 -16.86 -22.14
N PRO A 37 -2.41 -16.99 -23.49
CA PRO A 37 -2.83 -15.97 -24.40
C PRO A 37 -4.27 -15.52 -24.11
N ARG A 38 -4.56 -14.23 -24.23
CA ARG A 38 -5.89 -13.67 -23.92
C ARG A 38 -7.04 -14.40 -24.64
N PHE A 39 -6.80 -14.91 -25.84
CA PHE A 39 -7.78 -15.66 -26.61
C PHE A 39 -8.10 -17.03 -25.98
N LEU A 40 -7.12 -17.73 -25.40
CA LEU A 40 -7.31 -19.01 -24.71
C LEU A 40 -8.10 -18.85 -23.41
N ARG A 41 -7.98 -17.71 -22.72
CA ARG A 41 -8.80 -17.42 -21.51
C ARG A 41 -10.29 -17.35 -21.81
N ARG A 42 -10.67 -16.96 -23.05
CA ARG A 42 -12.09 -16.92 -23.48
C ARG A 42 -12.65 -18.29 -23.83
N LEU A 43 -11.80 -19.27 -24.08
CA LEU A 43 -12.17 -20.62 -24.52
C LEU A 43 -12.14 -21.67 -23.38
N LEU A 44 -11.50 -21.37 -22.26
CA LEU A 44 -11.36 -22.27 -21.14
C LEU A 44 -12.48 -22.07 -20.10
N PRO A 45 -13.14 -23.16 -19.65
CA PRO A 45 -14.08 -23.09 -18.54
C PRO A 45 -13.40 -22.56 -17.27
N SER A 46 -14.14 -21.86 -16.41
CA SER A 46 -13.61 -21.24 -15.18
C SER A 46 -12.90 -22.24 -14.25
N PHE A 47 -13.33 -23.51 -14.21
CA PHE A 47 -12.65 -24.53 -13.42
C PHE A 47 -11.28 -24.92 -13.98
N ALA A 48 -11.10 -24.92 -15.30
CA ALA A 48 -9.81 -25.21 -15.94
C ALA A 48 -8.81 -24.05 -15.72
N ILE A 49 -9.30 -22.83 -15.71
CA ILE A 49 -8.49 -21.65 -15.35
C ILE A 49 -8.05 -21.75 -13.88
N ARG A 50 -8.94 -22.12 -12.95
CA ARG A 50 -8.60 -22.34 -11.53
C ARG A 50 -7.59 -23.47 -11.35
N ALA A 51 -7.74 -24.60 -12.08
CA ALA A 51 -6.80 -25.71 -12.03
C ALA A 51 -5.41 -25.33 -12.55
N LEU A 52 -5.34 -24.57 -13.65
CA LEU A 52 -4.08 -24.01 -14.17
C LEU A 52 -3.44 -23.02 -13.20
N HIS A 53 -4.24 -22.24 -12.50
CA HIS A 53 -3.77 -21.34 -11.46
C HIS A 53 -3.24 -22.12 -10.24
N ALA A 54 -3.92 -23.17 -9.81
CA ALA A 54 -3.46 -24.04 -8.73
C ALA A 54 -2.15 -24.78 -9.07
N LEU A 55 -1.97 -25.19 -10.33
CA LEU A 55 -0.72 -25.79 -10.83
C LEU A 55 0.43 -24.75 -10.87
N LYS A 56 0.13 -23.51 -11.26
CA LYS A 56 1.10 -22.39 -11.16
C LYS A 56 1.49 -22.10 -9.72
N GLY A 57 0.52 -22.04 -8.80
CA GLY A 57 0.81 -21.85 -7.39
C GLY A 57 1.75 -22.92 -6.82
N LYS A 58 1.60 -24.19 -7.24
CA LYS A 58 2.50 -25.28 -6.85
C LYS A 58 3.92 -25.15 -7.43
N SER A 59 4.08 -24.58 -8.63
CA SER A 59 5.41 -24.33 -9.24
C SER A 59 6.13 -23.18 -8.53
N ILE A 60 5.41 -22.13 -8.16
CA ILE A 60 5.94 -20.94 -7.47
C ILE A 60 6.28 -21.26 -6.00
N ALA A 61 5.55 -22.18 -5.36
CA ALA A 61 5.83 -22.63 -4.00
C ALA A 61 7.23 -23.25 -3.80
N ARG A 62 7.95 -23.58 -4.90
CA ARG A 62 9.34 -24.03 -4.84
C ARG A 62 10.35 -22.90 -4.62
N ASP A 63 9.99 -21.68 -4.98
CA ASP A 63 10.90 -20.53 -4.92
C ASP A 63 10.84 -19.80 -3.57
N PHE A 64 9.83 -20.10 -2.72
CA PHE A 64 9.68 -19.53 -1.40
C PHE A 64 9.51 -20.62 -0.34
N PRO A 65 10.33 -20.62 0.73
CA PRO A 65 10.21 -21.58 1.82
C PRO A 65 8.82 -21.49 2.47
N ARG A 66 8.29 -22.65 2.91
CA ARG A 66 6.90 -22.73 3.41
C ARG A 66 6.70 -22.16 4.81
N ASP A 67 7.75 -22.11 5.60
CA ASP A 67 7.69 -21.72 7.00
C ASP A 67 8.79 -20.70 7.28
N ILE A 68 8.43 -19.40 7.26
CA ILE A 68 9.26 -18.34 7.80
C ILE A 68 8.75 -18.06 9.21
N GLU A 69 9.51 -18.47 10.20
CA GLU A 69 9.35 -17.97 11.55
C GLU A 69 9.88 -16.55 11.58
N PHE A 70 8.97 -15.60 11.68
CA PHE A 70 9.32 -14.20 11.85
C PHE A 70 9.38 -13.87 13.35
N GLU A 71 10.58 -13.56 13.80
CA GLU A 71 10.80 -13.01 15.14
C GLU A 71 11.02 -11.49 15.03
N GLN A 72 10.18 -10.72 15.69
CA GLN A 72 10.30 -9.27 15.69
C GLN A 72 11.51 -8.83 16.51
N SER A 73 12.39 -8.07 15.88
CA SER A 73 13.48 -7.37 16.57
C SER A 73 12.92 -6.25 17.48
N PRO A 74 13.69 -5.76 18.46
CA PRO A 74 13.32 -4.57 19.24
C PRO A 74 13.01 -3.36 18.35
N ASP A 75 13.76 -3.16 17.24
CA ASP A 75 13.56 -2.06 16.30
C ASP A 75 12.21 -2.19 15.56
N ASP A 76 11.80 -3.40 15.17
CA ASP A 76 10.51 -3.64 14.53
C ASP A 76 9.34 -3.30 15.47
N ARG A 77 9.48 -3.65 16.75
CA ARG A 77 8.48 -3.32 17.81
C ARG A 77 8.40 -1.82 18.04
N GLN A 78 9.53 -1.15 18.18
CA GLN A 78 9.59 0.31 18.37
C GLN A 78 8.95 1.03 17.17
N ALA A 79 9.26 0.61 15.95
CA ALA A 79 8.70 1.19 14.74
C ALA A 79 7.18 0.99 14.69
N SER A 80 6.68 -0.22 14.98
CA SER A 80 5.24 -0.47 15.01
C SER A 80 4.53 0.32 16.12
N ALA A 81 5.15 0.50 17.29
CA ALA A 81 4.64 1.31 18.38
C ALA A 81 4.48 2.81 18.05
N SER A 82 5.18 3.31 17.02
CA SER A 82 5.06 4.69 16.54
C SER A 82 3.86 4.92 15.63
N MET A 83 3.14 3.85 15.23
CA MET A 83 2.07 3.87 14.22
C MET A 83 0.67 3.80 14.84
N SER A 84 -0.26 4.62 14.34
CA SER A 84 -1.70 4.38 14.43
C SER A 84 -2.18 3.86 13.08
N ILE A 85 -2.73 2.64 13.06
CA ILE A 85 -3.21 1.98 11.85
C ILE A 85 -4.73 2.07 11.83
N VAL A 86 -5.26 2.85 10.90
CA VAL A 86 -6.70 3.02 10.68
C VAL A 86 -7.12 2.07 9.56
N VAL A 87 -8.05 1.18 9.86
CA VAL A 87 -8.58 0.20 8.90
C VAL A 87 -10.07 0.48 8.67
N PRO A 88 -10.43 1.17 7.56
CA PRO A 88 -11.82 1.30 7.14
C PRO A 88 -12.36 -0.07 6.71
N ILE A 89 -13.52 -0.46 7.26
CA ILE A 89 -14.15 -1.75 7.00
C ILE A 89 -15.58 -1.50 6.54
N HIS A 90 -15.96 -2.10 5.43
CA HIS A 90 -17.34 -2.16 4.98
C HIS A 90 -17.63 -3.55 4.39
N ASP A 91 -18.21 -4.41 5.21
CA ASP A 91 -18.45 -5.82 4.88
C ASP A 91 -17.16 -6.58 4.41
N ALA A 92 -17.26 -7.54 3.46
CA ALA A 92 -16.15 -8.34 2.95
C ALA A 92 -15.34 -9.09 4.04
N PRO A 93 -16.00 -9.94 4.87
CA PRO A 93 -15.39 -10.51 6.08
C PRO A 93 -14.18 -11.40 5.80
N GLU A 94 -14.17 -12.16 4.70
CA GLU A 94 -13.10 -13.12 4.39
C GLU A 94 -11.74 -12.42 4.19
N ILE A 95 -11.71 -11.40 3.32
CA ILE A 95 -10.46 -10.70 3.04
C ILE A 95 -10.04 -9.78 4.20
N THR A 96 -11.02 -9.17 4.86
CA THR A 96 -10.77 -8.33 6.05
C THR A 96 -10.16 -9.16 7.19
N ARG A 97 -10.60 -10.40 7.39
CA ARG A 97 -10.02 -11.31 8.40
C ARG A 97 -8.52 -11.55 8.15
N ARG A 98 -8.10 -11.73 6.90
CA ARG A 98 -6.68 -11.87 6.54
C ARG A 98 -5.89 -10.61 6.88
N CYS A 99 -6.46 -9.44 6.59
CA CYS A 99 -5.84 -8.16 6.94
C CYS A 99 -5.63 -8.06 8.45
N LEU A 100 -6.69 -8.27 9.24
CA LEU A 100 -6.64 -8.15 10.70
C LEU A 100 -5.69 -9.18 11.34
N ALA A 101 -5.71 -10.44 10.88
CA ALA A 101 -4.78 -11.47 11.35
C ALA A 101 -3.32 -11.12 11.04
N SER A 102 -3.05 -10.47 9.90
CA SER A 102 -1.71 -10.02 9.58
C SER A 102 -1.23 -8.86 10.46
N LEU A 103 -2.13 -7.95 10.86
CA LEU A 103 -1.83 -6.88 11.81
C LEU A 103 -1.57 -7.42 13.21
N GLU A 104 -2.39 -8.35 13.70
CA GLU A 104 -2.18 -9.04 14.99
C GLU A 104 -0.78 -9.67 15.05
N LYS A 105 -0.32 -10.26 13.95
CA LYS A 105 0.97 -10.94 13.87
C LYS A 105 2.16 -10.00 13.69
N TYR A 106 2.03 -8.99 12.81
CA TYR A 106 3.17 -8.19 12.35
C TYR A 106 3.20 -6.74 12.81
N ALA A 107 2.15 -6.29 13.52
CA ALA A 107 2.06 -4.95 14.08
C ALA A 107 1.52 -4.94 15.53
N PRO A 108 1.95 -5.87 16.42
CA PRO A 108 1.31 -6.06 17.73
C PRO A 108 1.41 -4.84 18.65
N GLU A 109 2.43 -3.99 18.50
CA GLU A 109 2.61 -2.79 19.31
C GLU A 109 1.92 -1.55 18.73
N SER A 110 1.33 -1.66 17.54
CA SER A 110 0.64 -0.55 16.88
C SER A 110 -0.70 -0.25 17.55
N GLU A 111 -1.07 1.01 17.53
CA GLU A 111 -2.43 1.42 17.83
C GLU A 111 -3.34 1.12 16.64
N VAL A 112 -4.10 0.04 16.68
CA VAL A 112 -5.02 -0.32 15.60
C VAL A 112 -6.43 0.23 15.89
N ILE A 113 -7.00 0.88 14.88
CA ILE A 113 -8.31 1.51 14.94
C ILE A 113 -9.16 0.95 13.79
N LEU A 114 -10.13 0.12 14.12
CA LEU A 114 -11.08 -0.45 13.19
C LEU A 114 -12.23 0.55 13.00
N VAL A 115 -12.47 0.98 11.77
CA VAL A 115 -13.60 1.87 11.45
C VAL A 115 -14.63 1.09 10.67
N ASP A 116 -15.70 0.66 11.33
CA ASP A 116 -16.84 0.02 10.71
C ASP A 116 -17.71 1.08 10.02
N ASP A 117 -17.58 1.21 8.72
CA ASP A 117 -18.33 2.15 7.90
C ASP A 117 -19.72 1.63 7.52
N GLY A 118 -20.49 1.24 8.56
CA GLY A 118 -21.89 0.82 8.40
C GLY A 118 -22.06 -0.56 7.78
N SER A 119 -21.21 -1.53 8.14
CA SER A 119 -21.34 -2.94 7.74
C SER A 119 -22.67 -3.53 8.18
N LYS A 120 -23.19 -4.43 7.36
CA LYS A 120 -24.51 -5.07 7.56
C LYS A 120 -24.41 -6.57 7.81
N LEU A 121 -23.29 -7.21 7.45
CA LEU A 121 -23.10 -8.64 7.65
C LEU A 121 -22.73 -8.94 9.11
N ASP A 122 -23.51 -9.80 9.75
CA ASP A 122 -23.25 -10.24 11.13
C ASP A 122 -21.85 -10.87 11.29
N GLU A 123 -21.35 -11.53 10.25
CA GLU A 123 -20.01 -12.08 10.24
C GLU A 123 -18.95 -11.00 10.34
N THR A 124 -19.10 -9.86 9.62
CA THR A 124 -18.20 -8.72 9.72
C THR A 124 -18.23 -8.11 11.12
N LEU A 125 -19.41 -7.90 11.66
CA LEU A 125 -19.58 -7.33 12.99
C LEU A 125 -19.00 -8.24 14.08
N GLY A 126 -19.24 -9.54 14.01
CA GLY A 126 -18.66 -10.54 14.90
C GLY A 126 -17.13 -10.58 14.83
N MET A 127 -16.56 -10.49 13.63
CA MET A 127 -15.13 -10.44 13.41
C MET A 127 -14.52 -9.17 14.02
N ILE A 128 -15.08 -7.99 13.78
CA ILE A 128 -14.61 -6.73 14.36
C ILE A 128 -14.60 -6.83 15.89
N HIS A 129 -15.69 -7.33 16.47
CA HIS A 129 -15.80 -7.53 17.92
C HIS A 129 -14.74 -8.50 18.44
N GLN A 130 -14.50 -9.62 17.74
CA GLN A 130 -13.51 -10.62 18.11
C GLN A 130 -12.09 -10.02 18.13
N PHE A 131 -11.64 -9.41 17.04
CA PHE A 131 -10.28 -8.87 16.94
C PHE A 131 -10.07 -7.69 17.89
N SER A 132 -11.06 -6.80 18.01
CA SER A 132 -10.94 -5.66 18.94
C SER A 132 -10.87 -6.12 20.41
N GLY A 133 -11.69 -7.11 20.78
CA GLY A 133 -11.67 -7.66 22.15
C GLY A 133 -10.39 -8.40 22.50
N ASN A 134 -9.87 -9.21 21.58
CA ASN A 134 -8.64 -9.99 21.82
C ASN A 134 -7.38 -9.10 21.91
N ASN A 135 -7.32 -8.02 21.14
CA ASN A 135 -6.13 -7.21 21.00
C ASN A 135 -6.22 -5.82 21.65
N GLY A 136 -7.36 -5.47 22.25
CA GLY A 136 -7.58 -4.14 22.82
C GLY A 136 -7.65 -3.03 21.74
N TRP A 137 -7.98 -3.37 20.50
CA TRP A 137 -8.05 -2.42 19.40
C TRP A 137 -9.27 -1.49 19.53
N LYS A 138 -9.09 -0.24 19.12
CA LYS A 138 -10.19 0.73 19.12
C LYS A 138 -11.18 0.42 17.99
N VAL A 139 -12.47 0.69 18.25
CA VAL A 139 -13.53 0.59 17.23
C VAL A 139 -14.28 1.90 17.15
N VAL A 140 -14.42 2.42 15.92
CA VAL A 140 -15.30 3.52 15.58
C VAL A 140 -16.36 2.96 14.64
N ARG A 141 -17.64 3.27 14.86
CA ARG A 141 -18.73 2.75 14.03
C ARG A 141 -19.63 3.85 13.51
N HIS A 142 -19.84 3.86 12.19
CA HIS A 142 -20.87 4.66 11.53
C HIS A 142 -22.19 3.89 11.46
N GLN A 143 -23.31 4.57 11.62
CA GLN A 143 -24.64 3.94 11.48
C GLN A 143 -24.96 3.55 10.02
N LYS A 144 -24.34 4.24 9.06
CA LYS A 144 -24.43 4.00 7.62
C LYS A 144 -23.08 4.31 7.00
N SER A 145 -22.81 3.74 5.82
CA SER A 145 -21.58 4.04 5.08
C SER A 145 -21.52 5.54 4.71
N LEU A 146 -20.41 6.16 5.03
CA LEU A 146 -20.06 7.55 4.71
C LEU A 146 -18.94 7.64 3.67
N GLY A 147 -18.34 6.51 3.31
CA GLY A 147 -17.25 6.38 2.35
C GLY A 147 -15.88 6.37 2.99
N HIS A 148 -14.89 6.04 2.17
CA HIS A 148 -13.51 5.80 2.61
C HIS A 148 -12.88 7.03 3.29
N SER A 149 -13.06 8.23 2.73
CA SER A 149 -12.49 9.47 3.28
C SER A 149 -12.99 9.77 4.69
N GLU A 150 -14.29 9.65 4.93
CA GLU A 150 -14.90 9.90 6.24
C GLU A 150 -14.51 8.81 7.24
N ALA A 151 -14.45 7.54 6.80
CA ALA A 151 -13.99 6.46 7.65
C ALA A 151 -12.52 6.66 8.08
N CYS A 152 -11.64 7.05 7.16
CA CYS A 152 -10.25 7.41 7.48
C CYS A 152 -10.18 8.60 8.45
N ALA A 153 -10.98 9.64 8.24
CA ALA A 153 -11.02 10.82 9.11
C ALA A 153 -11.50 10.47 10.52
N ALA A 154 -12.55 9.64 10.64
CA ALA A 154 -13.08 9.18 11.92
C ALA A 154 -12.04 8.38 12.72
N GLY A 155 -11.29 7.50 12.05
CA GLY A 155 -10.20 6.75 12.69
C GLY A 155 -9.04 7.64 13.08
N ALA A 156 -8.62 8.56 12.19
CA ALA A 156 -7.53 9.50 12.46
C ALA A 156 -7.83 10.43 13.64
N ALA A 157 -9.11 10.80 13.86
CA ALA A 157 -9.54 11.65 14.96
C ALA A 157 -9.29 11.04 16.36
N VAL A 158 -9.21 9.71 16.46
CA VAL A 158 -8.94 8.99 17.73
C VAL A 158 -7.53 8.39 17.81
N ALA A 159 -6.71 8.64 16.78
CA ALA A 159 -5.33 8.21 16.68
C ALA A 159 -4.40 9.06 17.54
N THR A 160 -3.42 8.44 18.20
CA THR A 160 -2.54 9.12 19.15
C THR A 160 -1.05 9.01 18.83
N ARG A 161 -0.65 8.12 17.91
CA ARG A 161 0.75 7.89 17.60
C ARG A 161 1.31 8.95 16.64
N LEU A 162 2.64 8.91 16.43
CA LEU A 162 3.36 9.89 15.60
C LEU A 162 2.98 9.82 14.12
N TYR A 163 2.74 8.62 13.63
CA TYR A 163 2.45 8.36 12.23
C TYR A 163 1.08 7.69 12.08
N LEU A 164 0.35 8.07 11.07
CA LEU A 164 -0.88 7.40 10.65
C LEU A 164 -0.59 6.48 9.47
N CYS A 165 -1.14 5.28 9.51
CA CYS A 165 -1.28 4.40 8.37
C CYS A 165 -2.77 4.23 8.07
N LEU A 166 -3.24 4.76 6.95
CA LEU A 166 -4.58 4.48 6.45
C LEU A 166 -4.46 3.22 5.57
N LEU A 167 -5.02 2.11 6.04
CA LEU A 167 -4.78 0.79 5.48
C LEU A 167 -6.08 0.18 4.98
N ASN A 168 -6.13 -0.18 3.70
CA ASN A 168 -7.28 -0.89 3.14
C ASN A 168 -7.46 -2.28 3.78
N SER A 169 -8.71 -2.68 4.00
CA SER A 169 -9.06 -3.99 4.59
C SER A 169 -8.83 -5.19 3.67
N ASP A 170 -8.48 -4.98 2.40
CA ASP A 170 -8.08 -6.01 1.45
C ASP A 170 -6.55 -6.09 1.23
N THR A 171 -5.81 -5.90 2.32
CA THR A 171 -4.35 -6.00 2.35
C THR A 171 -3.86 -7.12 3.26
N VAL A 172 -2.60 -7.50 3.12
CA VAL A 172 -1.85 -8.30 4.10
C VAL A 172 -0.61 -7.53 4.49
N ALA A 173 -0.53 -7.15 5.76
CA ALA A 173 0.64 -6.52 6.35
C ALA A 173 1.82 -7.49 6.38
N THR A 174 3.03 -6.96 6.30
CA THR A 174 4.24 -7.76 6.37
C THR A 174 5.20 -7.22 7.43
N PRO A 175 6.15 -8.04 7.93
CA PRO A 175 6.99 -7.68 9.05
C PRO A 175 7.74 -6.38 8.78
N TRP A 176 8.68 -6.20 8.14
CA TRP A 176 9.64 -5.08 8.08
C TRP A 176 9.09 -3.77 7.47
N CYS A 177 7.85 -3.75 7.02
CA CYS A 177 7.25 -2.56 6.42
C CYS A 177 7.23 -1.37 7.40
N TRP A 178 6.80 -1.60 8.64
CA TRP A 178 6.70 -0.58 9.67
C TRP A 178 8.04 0.07 9.97
N ARG A 179 9.09 -0.75 10.08
CA ARG A 179 10.46 -0.29 10.32
C ARG A 179 10.96 0.59 9.18
N ARG A 180 10.81 0.16 7.92
CA ARG A 180 11.27 0.96 6.78
C ARG A 180 10.56 2.31 6.67
N ILE A 181 9.26 2.33 6.94
CA ILE A 181 8.49 3.58 6.94
C ILE A 181 8.91 4.50 8.09
N ALA A 182 9.10 3.96 9.30
CA ALA A 182 9.57 4.75 10.45
C ALA A 182 10.96 5.34 10.20
N GLU A 183 11.92 4.53 9.74
CA GLU A 183 13.28 4.96 9.37
C GLU A 183 13.25 6.12 8.35
N VAL A 184 12.39 6.06 7.34
CA VAL A 184 12.24 7.13 6.34
C VAL A 184 11.73 8.43 6.97
N PHE A 185 10.73 8.35 7.81
CA PHE A 185 10.21 9.54 8.49
C PHE A 185 11.20 10.11 9.52
N GLU A 186 11.93 9.28 10.24
CA GLU A 186 12.91 9.73 11.22
C GLU A 186 14.12 10.42 10.56
N HIS A 187 14.57 9.91 9.42
CA HIS A 187 15.74 10.43 8.72
C HIS A 187 15.49 11.76 7.98
N ASP A 188 14.29 11.99 7.46
CA ASP A 188 14.01 13.16 6.65
C ASP A 188 12.67 13.82 7.04
N PRO A 189 12.72 14.94 7.80
CA PRO A 189 11.50 15.64 8.22
C PRO A 189 10.74 16.31 7.07
N THR A 190 11.33 16.44 5.88
CA THR A 190 10.65 16.97 4.70
C THR A 190 9.71 15.95 4.07
N ILE A 191 9.89 14.66 4.34
CA ILE A 191 8.98 13.60 3.89
C ILE A 191 7.76 13.60 4.80
N ALA A 192 6.61 13.95 4.23
CA ALA A 192 5.34 13.98 4.93
C ALA A 192 4.52 12.71 4.73
N ILE A 193 4.60 12.11 3.54
CA ILE A 193 3.80 10.96 3.12
C ILE A 193 4.74 9.90 2.54
N ALA A 194 4.48 8.65 2.89
CA ALA A 194 5.19 7.50 2.37
C ALA A 194 4.22 6.37 1.99
N GLY A 195 4.61 5.57 1.02
CA GLY A 195 3.86 4.37 0.64
C GLY A 195 4.78 3.21 0.31
N PRO A 196 4.42 1.98 0.70
CA PRO A 196 5.20 0.77 0.43
C PRO A 196 5.02 0.29 -1.01
N SER A 197 5.82 -0.68 -1.40
CA SER A 197 5.60 -1.51 -2.58
C SER A 197 4.42 -2.46 -2.40
N THR A 198 3.80 -2.86 -3.51
CA THR A 198 2.63 -3.74 -3.49
C THR A 198 2.47 -4.58 -4.77
N SER A 199 1.44 -5.42 -4.80
CA SER A 199 0.98 -6.19 -5.96
C SER A 199 0.02 -5.41 -6.86
N VAL A 200 -0.82 -4.51 -6.30
CA VAL A 200 -1.83 -3.72 -7.03
C VAL A 200 -1.91 -2.31 -6.47
N ALA A 201 -1.71 -1.31 -7.31
CA ALA A 201 -1.92 0.10 -6.99
C ALA A 201 -2.18 0.93 -8.26
N SER A 202 -2.61 2.15 -8.07
CA SER A 202 -2.80 3.15 -9.15
C SER A 202 -1.54 3.96 -9.47
N THR A 203 -0.45 3.74 -8.72
CA THR A 203 0.85 4.42 -8.87
C THR A 203 1.97 3.46 -9.27
N SER A 204 3.20 3.97 -9.37
CA SER A 204 4.40 3.19 -9.64
C SER A 204 4.81 2.21 -8.52
N GLN A 205 4.11 2.19 -7.39
CA GLN A 205 4.40 1.33 -6.23
C GLN A 205 4.25 -0.17 -6.50
N VAL A 206 3.79 -0.54 -7.70
CA VAL A 206 3.55 -1.93 -8.09
C VAL A 206 4.83 -2.62 -8.52
N LEU A 207 5.18 -3.70 -7.84
CA LEU A 207 6.30 -4.56 -8.24
C LEU A 207 5.82 -5.61 -9.25
N THR A 208 6.53 -5.72 -10.37
CA THR A 208 6.14 -6.58 -11.51
C THR A 208 5.94 -8.05 -11.12
N LEU A 209 6.80 -8.59 -10.27
CA LEU A 209 6.69 -9.96 -9.81
C LEU A 209 5.43 -10.16 -8.97
N ALA A 210 5.18 -9.28 -8.01
CA ALA A 210 4.00 -9.31 -7.17
C ALA A 210 2.71 -9.09 -7.98
N ALA A 211 2.71 -8.19 -8.96
CA ALA A 211 1.56 -7.97 -9.84
C ALA A 211 1.20 -9.19 -10.69
N ASN A 212 2.20 -9.96 -11.13
CA ASN A 212 1.98 -11.13 -11.99
C ASN A 212 1.62 -12.40 -11.23
N GLN A 213 2.04 -12.54 -9.99
CA GLN A 213 2.00 -13.79 -9.22
C GLN A 213 1.34 -13.65 -7.85
N GLY A 214 1.31 -12.44 -7.26
CA GLY A 214 0.89 -12.20 -5.89
C GLY A 214 -0.55 -12.66 -5.58
N SER A 215 -1.46 -12.60 -6.56
CA SER A 215 -2.84 -13.09 -6.38
C SER A 215 -2.95 -14.59 -6.05
N TYR A 216 -1.86 -15.35 -6.23
CA TYR A 216 -1.77 -16.78 -5.93
C TYR A 216 -0.96 -17.08 -4.67
N TRP A 217 -0.37 -16.07 -4.04
CA TRP A 217 0.47 -16.25 -2.87
C TRP A 217 -0.37 -16.49 -1.61
N ASN A 218 0.07 -17.43 -0.81
CA ASN A 218 -0.37 -17.54 0.58
C ASN A 218 0.43 -16.55 1.45
N ASP A 219 0.05 -16.41 2.72
CA ASP A 219 0.64 -15.43 3.61
C ASP A 219 2.15 -15.67 3.86
N ASN A 220 2.60 -16.92 3.90
CA ASN A 220 4.02 -17.25 4.02
C ASN A 220 4.82 -16.80 2.79
N GLN A 221 4.27 -16.96 1.59
CA GLN A 221 4.91 -16.49 0.35
C GLN A 221 4.96 -14.97 0.27
N ILE A 222 3.92 -14.29 0.76
CA ILE A 222 3.88 -12.82 0.87
C ILE A 222 5.00 -12.35 1.81
N CYS A 223 5.15 -12.99 2.97
CA CYS A 223 6.21 -12.65 3.93
C CYS A 223 7.60 -12.94 3.40
N ALA A 224 7.82 -14.10 2.74
CA ALA A 224 9.09 -14.43 2.12
C ALA A 224 9.51 -13.43 1.04
N PHE A 225 8.55 -12.94 0.27
CA PHE A 225 8.80 -11.89 -0.71
C PHE A 225 9.17 -10.56 -0.04
N ALA A 226 8.47 -10.19 1.05
CA ALA A 226 8.78 -8.99 1.83
C ALA A 226 10.19 -9.07 2.46
N GLU A 227 10.57 -10.23 3.01
CA GLU A 227 11.91 -10.47 3.55
C GLU A 227 13.00 -10.26 2.50
N ARG A 228 12.81 -10.84 1.33
CA ARG A 228 13.74 -10.68 0.22
C ARG A 228 13.92 -9.21 -0.17
N LEU A 229 12.82 -8.44 -0.24
CA LEU A 229 12.91 -7.02 -0.52
C LEU A 229 13.65 -6.26 0.58
N PHE A 230 13.30 -6.51 1.83
CA PHE A 230 13.93 -5.86 2.98
C PHE A 230 15.44 -6.13 3.05
N THR A 231 15.85 -7.37 2.83
CA THR A 231 17.26 -7.79 2.92
C THR A 231 18.12 -7.35 1.73
N GLN A 232 17.51 -6.99 0.60
CA GLN A 232 18.22 -6.45 -0.56
C GLN A 232 18.88 -5.07 -0.30
N PHE A 233 18.34 -4.32 0.66
CA PHE A 233 18.77 -2.93 0.92
C PHE A 233 19.18 -2.78 2.39
N GLN A 234 20.37 -2.22 2.61
CA GLN A 234 20.84 -1.92 3.97
C GLN A 234 20.17 -0.66 4.54
N GLN A 235 19.79 0.28 3.68
CA GLN A 235 19.09 1.51 4.01
C GLN A 235 17.79 1.60 3.20
N PRO A 236 16.78 2.34 3.66
CA PRO A 236 15.54 2.51 2.92
C PRO A 236 15.76 2.99 1.48
N ALA A 237 15.20 2.27 0.52
CA ALA A 237 15.26 2.64 -0.90
C ALA A 237 14.06 3.53 -1.27
N VAL A 238 14.25 4.85 -1.23
CA VAL A 238 13.18 5.84 -1.45
C VAL A 238 13.22 6.44 -2.86
N LEU A 239 12.03 6.70 -3.42
CA LEU A 239 11.83 7.41 -4.67
C LEU A 239 10.71 8.44 -4.49
N ASP A 240 10.95 9.69 -4.90
CA ASP A 240 9.91 10.71 -4.88
C ASP A 240 8.77 10.37 -5.84
N LEU A 241 7.54 10.56 -5.37
CA LEU A 241 6.32 10.41 -6.16
C LEU A 241 5.49 11.70 -6.11
N PRO A 242 4.72 12.00 -7.17
CA PRO A 242 3.77 13.10 -7.13
C PRO A 242 2.60 12.83 -6.16
N TRP A 243 2.27 11.57 -5.92
CA TRP A 243 1.28 11.12 -4.96
C TRP A 243 1.45 9.61 -4.67
N VAL A 244 0.93 9.18 -3.52
CA VAL A 244 1.00 7.81 -3.01
C VAL A 244 -0.40 7.20 -3.07
N SER A 245 -0.50 5.92 -3.43
CA SER A 245 -1.77 5.19 -3.51
C SER A 245 -2.33 4.85 -2.13
N GLY A 246 -3.64 4.90 -1.99
CA GLY A 246 -4.37 4.81 -0.73
C GLY A 246 -4.45 3.43 -0.09
N PHE A 247 -3.97 2.35 -0.74
CA PHE A 247 -4.07 1.00 -0.15
C PHE A 247 -3.33 0.87 1.20
N ALA A 248 -2.24 1.62 1.37
CA ALA A 248 -1.45 1.76 2.60
C ALA A 248 -0.77 3.14 2.57
N PHE A 249 -1.48 4.13 3.06
CA PHE A 249 -1.09 5.52 3.00
C PHE A 249 -0.53 5.95 4.36
N PHE A 250 0.79 6.10 4.43
CA PHE A 250 1.47 6.54 5.64
C PHE A 250 1.68 8.05 5.59
N ILE A 251 1.33 8.72 6.68
CA ILE A 251 1.46 10.18 6.81
C ILE A 251 1.87 10.55 8.24
N ARG A 252 2.67 11.58 8.39
CA ARG A 252 2.89 12.19 9.72
C ARG A 252 1.55 12.68 10.26
N ARG A 253 1.19 12.29 11.49
CA ARG A 253 -0.07 12.73 12.10
C ARG A 253 -0.17 14.26 12.18
N SER A 254 0.92 14.95 12.50
CA SER A 254 0.98 16.41 12.49
C SER A 254 0.66 17.05 11.13
N VAL A 255 1.08 16.41 10.03
CA VAL A 255 0.75 16.86 8.67
C VAL A 255 -0.72 16.57 8.35
N TRP A 256 -1.23 15.40 8.73
CA TRP A 256 -2.66 15.10 8.58
C TRP A 256 -3.52 16.14 9.28
N GLU A 257 -3.21 16.48 10.53
CA GLU A 257 -3.91 17.49 11.32
C GLU A 257 -3.78 18.90 10.71
N GLN A 258 -2.57 19.27 10.28
CA GLN A 258 -2.29 20.58 9.66
C GLN A 258 -3.11 20.80 8.38
N PHE A 259 -3.28 19.77 7.56
CA PHE A 259 -3.98 19.86 6.28
C PHE A 259 -5.45 19.45 6.34
N GLY A 260 -5.95 19.00 7.51
CA GLY A 260 -7.33 18.59 7.71
C GLY A 260 -7.71 17.27 7.05
N GLY A 261 -6.72 16.42 6.73
CA GLY A 261 -6.95 15.10 6.14
C GLY A 261 -7.49 15.12 4.72
N PHE A 262 -8.24 14.08 4.36
CA PHE A 262 -8.91 13.98 3.06
C PHE A 262 -10.07 14.98 2.95
N ASP A 263 -10.31 15.46 1.73
CA ASP A 263 -11.45 16.33 1.44
C ASP A 263 -12.76 15.52 1.47
N PRO A 264 -13.71 15.83 2.37
CA PRO A 264 -14.97 15.08 2.50
C PRO A 264 -15.85 15.12 1.24
N LYS A 265 -15.60 16.05 0.31
CA LYS A 265 -16.26 16.07 -0.99
C LYS A 265 -15.72 15.05 -1.99
N ILE A 266 -14.64 14.35 -1.63
CA ILE A 266 -14.07 13.23 -2.38
C ILE A 266 -14.18 11.98 -1.50
N PRO A 267 -15.31 11.28 -1.51
CA PRO A 267 -15.60 10.21 -0.54
C PRO A 267 -14.70 8.97 -0.70
N ASP A 268 -14.20 8.69 -1.91
CA ASP A 268 -13.50 7.43 -2.19
C ASP A 268 -12.24 7.63 -3.04
N TYR A 269 -12.35 7.78 -4.36
CA TYR A 269 -11.23 7.80 -5.30
C TYR A 269 -10.69 9.21 -5.53
N GLY A 270 -9.37 9.38 -5.49
CA GLY A 270 -8.71 10.65 -5.77
C GLY A 270 -8.46 11.54 -4.55
N ASN A 271 -8.92 11.12 -3.38
CA ASN A 271 -8.70 11.79 -2.09
C ASN A 271 -7.20 11.87 -1.74
N GLU A 272 -6.43 10.81 -2.00
CA GLU A 272 -4.98 10.78 -1.78
C GLU A 272 -4.25 11.77 -2.71
N PHE A 273 -4.64 11.78 -3.98
CA PHE A 273 -4.06 12.70 -4.95
C PHE A 273 -4.32 14.17 -4.56
N GLU A 274 -5.53 14.47 -4.10
CA GLU A 274 -5.92 15.81 -3.64
C GLU A 274 -5.10 16.24 -2.42
N LEU A 275 -5.01 15.38 -1.40
CA LEU A 275 -4.20 15.65 -0.20
C LEU A 275 -2.72 15.80 -0.54
N CYS A 276 -2.14 14.87 -1.29
CA CYS A 276 -0.74 14.93 -1.73
C CYS A 276 -0.42 16.25 -2.45
N SER A 277 -1.36 16.74 -3.26
CA SER A 277 -1.18 18.01 -3.95
C SER A 277 -1.11 19.21 -3.00
N ARG A 278 -2.02 19.27 -2.00
CA ARG A 278 -1.98 20.34 -0.97
C ARG A 278 -0.69 20.28 -0.15
N VAL A 279 -0.23 19.08 0.16
CA VAL A 279 0.98 18.84 0.94
C VAL A 279 2.23 19.25 0.13
N ALA A 280 2.28 18.92 -1.17
CA ALA A 280 3.35 19.31 -2.08
C ALA A 280 3.48 20.83 -2.26
N GLU A 281 2.36 21.57 -2.33
CA GLU A 281 2.33 23.04 -2.42
C GLU A 281 3.02 23.73 -1.23
N LYS A 282 3.16 23.03 -0.10
CA LYS A 282 3.89 23.50 1.08
C LYS A 282 5.33 23.01 1.16
N GLY A 283 5.83 22.38 0.10
CA GLY A 283 7.22 21.93 -0.01
C GLY A 283 7.52 20.59 0.65
N TYR A 284 6.52 19.86 1.11
CA TYR A 284 6.72 18.50 1.61
C TYR A 284 6.88 17.49 0.47
N ARG A 285 7.59 16.41 0.77
CA ARG A 285 7.83 15.31 -0.14
C ARG A 285 6.89 14.13 0.13
N MET A 286 6.51 13.44 -0.93
CA MET A 286 5.85 12.15 -0.91
C MET A 286 6.76 11.12 -1.53
N VAL A 287 6.92 9.96 -0.90
CA VAL A 287 7.89 8.96 -1.35
C VAL A 287 7.32 7.55 -1.44
N TRP A 288 7.84 6.80 -2.39
CA TRP A 288 7.73 5.36 -2.45
C TRP A 288 8.92 4.73 -1.72
N VAL A 289 8.66 3.92 -0.70
CA VAL A 289 9.64 3.12 0.03
C VAL A 289 9.68 1.74 -0.61
N ARG A 290 10.62 1.52 -1.51
CA ARG A 290 10.64 0.39 -2.44
C ARG A 290 10.86 -0.96 -1.77
N ASP A 291 11.56 -0.99 -0.66
CA ASP A 291 11.90 -2.16 0.14
C ASP A 291 10.97 -2.39 1.34
N ALA A 292 9.97 -1.54 1.53
CA ALA A 292 8.79 -1.82 2.34
C ALA A 292 7.72 -2.49 1.47
N TYR A 293 7.02 -3.50 1.99
CA TYR A 293 6.00 -4.22 1.24
C TYR A 293 4.73 -4.45 2.06
N ILE A 294 3.59 -4.16 1.46
CA ILE A 294 2.26 -4.58 1.91
C ILE A 294 1.53 -5.18 0.71
N HIS A 295 1.05 -6.40 0.85
CA HIS A 295 0.31 -7.06 -0.22
C HIS A 295 -1.11 -6.48 -0.32
N HIS A 296 -1.57 -6.15 -1.53
CA HIS A 296 -2.90 -5.61 -1.79
C HIS A 296 -3.61 -6.46 -2.84
N PHE A 297 -4.79 -6.95 -2.52
CA PHE A 297 -5.57 -7.79 -3.43
C PHE A 297 -6.36 -6.98 -4.47
N GLY A 298 -6.55 -5.69 -4.21
CA GLY A 298 -7.14 -4.74 -5.15
C GLY A 298 -8.63 -4.93 -5.38
N GLY A 299 -9.44 -4.04 -4.81
CA GLY A 299 -10.86 -3.93 -5.11
C GLY A 299 -11.73 -5.09 -4.64
N GLN A 300 -11.28 -5.90 -3.69
CA GLN A 300 -12.07 -7.03 -3.20
C GLN A 300 -13.08 -6.65 -2.11
N SER A 301 -12.89 -5.49 -1.48
CA SER A 301 -13.83 -4.98 -0.49
C SER A 301 -14.91 -4.10 -1.13
N TYR A 302 -14.57 -2.89 -1.53
CA TYR A 302 -15.54 -1.88 -1.97
C TYR A 302 -15.84 -1.91 -3.48
N ALA A 303 -14.82 -2.13 -4.31
CA ALA A 303 -14.97 -2.14 -5.77
C ALA A 303 -15.89 -3.26 -6.29
N GLY A 304 -15.94 -4.40 -5.58
CA GLY A 304 -16.87 -5.49 -5.87
C GLY A 304 -18.34 -5.10 -5.71
N MET A 305 -18.63 -4.08 -4.90
CA MET A 305 -20.01 -3.64 -4.60
C MET A 305 -20.55 -2.63 -5.62
N ILE A 306 -19.72 -1.72 -6.12
CA ILE A 306 -20.15 -0.64 -7.04
C ILE A 306 -19.90 -0.93 -8.51
N GLY A 307 -19.11 -1.96 -8.82
CA GLY A 307 -18.75 -2.35 -10.19
C GLY A 307 -17.88 -1.33 -10.93
N GLU A 308 -17.38 -1.70 -12.10
CA GLU A 308 -16.47 -0.85 -12.89
C GLU A 308 -17.08 0.48 -13.32
N GLU A 309 -18.39 0.53 -13.60
CA GLU A 309 -19.09 1.74 -14.01
C GLU A 309 -19.20 2.72 -12.84
N GLY A 310 -19.54 2.22 -11.65
CA GLY A 310 -19.58 3.01 -10.44
C GLY A 310 -18.22 3.60 -10.06
N ILE A 311 -17.15 2.82 -10.23
CA ILE A 311 -15.77 3.29 -10.02
C ILE A 311 -15.44 4.42 -10.99
N ARG A 312 -15.70 4.23 -12.29
CA ARG A 312 -15.45 5.26 -13.32
C ARG A 312 -16.18 6.56 -13.04
N ALA A 313 -17.46 6.48 -12.68
CA ALA A 313 -18.26 7.65 -12.36
C ALA A 313 -17.69 8.43 -11.17
N ARG A 314 -17.22 7.76 -10.12
CA ARG A 314 -16.62 8.39 -8.92
C ARG A 314 -15.27 9.03 -9.22
N VAL A 315 -14.41 8.34 -9.97
CA VAL A 315 -13.12 8.90 -10.44
C VAL A 315 -13.36 10.16 -11.26
N GLN A 316 -14.30 10.13 -12.21
CA GLN A 316 -14.61 11.31 -13.03
C GLN A 316 -15.18 12.47 -12.21
N ALA A 317 -16.03 12.19 -11.22
CA ALA A 317 -16.57 13.21 -10.33
C ALA A 317 -15.45 13.86 -9.50
N ALA A 318 -14.53 13.05 -8.94
CA ALA A 318 -13.38 13.53 -8.21
C ALA A 318 -12.46 14.39 -9.07
N ASP A 319 -12.11 13.93 -10.28
CA ASP A 319 -11.29 14.68 -11.23
C ASP A 319 -11.90 16.04 -11.56
N THR A 320 -13.20 16.07 -11.83
CA THR A 320 -13.93 17.30 -12.12
C THR A 320 -13.89 18.27 -10.96
N TYR A 321 -14.15 17.78 -9.75
CA TYR A 321 -14.10 18.57 -8.52
C TYR A 321 -12.68 19.13 -8.26
N ILE A 322 -11.65 18.32 -8.37
CA ILE A 322 -10.25 18.71 -8.15
C ILE A 322 -9.81 19.77 -9.16
N LYS A 323 -10.15 19.61 -10.44
CA LYS A 323 -9.87 20.60 -11.47
C LYS A 323 -10.54 21.94 -11.17
N HIS A 324 -11.80 21.91 -10.77
CA HIS A 324 -12.53 23.14 -10.41
C HIS A 324 -11.92 23.82 -9.17
N LYS A 325 -11.59 23.04 -8.14
CA LYS A 325 -10.98 23.55 -6.89
C LYS A 325 -9.63 24.22 -7.14
N ARG A 326 -8.87 23.78 -8.15
CA ARG A 326 -7.56 24.35 -8.51
C ARG A 326 -7.63 25.52 -9.47
N GLY A 327 -8.80 25.96 -9.89
CA GLY A 327 -8.98 27.09 -10.83
C GLY A 327 -8.45 26.81 -12.24
N SER A 328 -8.27 25.55 -12.65
CA SER A 328 -7.92 25.21 -14.02
C SER A 328 -9.15 25.39 -14.89
N PRO A 329 -9.05 26.11 -16.05
CA PRO A 329 -10.16 26.17 -16.98
C PRO A 329 -10.48 24.75 -17.47
N THR A 330 -11.74 24.39 -17.42
CA THR A 330 -12.26 23.18 -18.07
C THR A 330 -11.89 23.23 -19.55
N PRO A 331 -11.35 22.16 -20.15
CA PRO A 331 -11.01 22.13 -21.56
C PRO A 331 -12.22 22.29 -22.46
#